data_f42d62b74a09a2182343bef6b980d9e1
#
_entry.id   f42d62b74a09a2182343bef6b980d9e1
#
_cell.length_a   1.000
_cell.length_b   1.000
_cell.length_c   1.000
_cell.angle_alpha   90.00
_cell.angle_beta   90.00
_cell.angle_gamma   90.00
#
_symmetry.space_group_name_H-M   'P 1'
#
loop_
_entity.id
_entity.type
_entity.pdbx_description
1 polymer ?
#
loop_
_entity_poly.entity_id
_entity_poly.type
_entity_poly.pdbx_seq_one_letter_code
_entity_poly.pdbx_strand_id
1 'polypeptide(L)'
;DALQLEIHDLTFVFGQMILYYAVFAPRTTRQEKRKRCLYLLLCCWFFLVGMKRIAIPAVVLFVLIALLLRKRKVPGWFYPAVGVCCILFFLAFLYCVRYGVISRLLNSFGIDMMGRDYLWSMANPYYEFSITYIGRGFEYVDTIIAQWYNDGLINQPYPFHNDILKVFVEVGFPGFLLWSSIQYVLTPLFWQRYADQETTLLYLSELGYMTVTYLTDNTAFYFWSTMALRLVTLAYAMERKQPPEPKVWMPDSRQEMRDRIHILMKEV
;
A
#
# COMPACT_ATOMS: atom_id res chain seq x y z
N ASP A 1 30.77 -9.74 -1.19
CA ASP A 1 29.33 -9.87 -0.95
C ASP A 1 28.64 -8.87 -1.86
N ALA A 2 28.20 -9.32 -3.03
CA ALA A 2 27.44 -8.52 -3.94
C ALA A 2 26.13 -8.14 -3.21
N LEU A 3 25.82 -6.85 -3.12
CA LEU A 3 24.48 -6.35 -2.84
C LEU A 3 23.56 -7.00 -3.87
N GLN A 4 22.98 -8.13 -3.54
CA GLN A 4 21.86 -8.69 -4.27
C GLN A 4 20.69 -7.77 -3.94
N LEU A 5 20.60 -6.65 -4.66
CA LEU A 5 19.38 -5.86 -4.70
C LEU A 5 18.32 -6.84 -5.20
N GLU A 6 17.50 -7.33 -4.30
CA GLU A 6 16.35 -8.10 -4.69
C GLU A 6 15.44 -7.14 -5.47
N ILE A 7 15.54 -7.19 -6.79
CA ILE A 7 14.69 -6.41 -7.72
C ILE A 7 13.20 -6.60 -7.37
N HIS A 8 12.88 -7.68 -6.69
CA HIS A 8 11.56 -8.02 -6.18
C HIS A 8 10.94 -6.95 -5.27
N ASP A 9 11.71 -6.28 -4.44
CA ASP A 9 11.18 -5.27 -3.47
C ASP A 9 10.64 -4.04 -4.18
N LEU A 10 11.27 -3.62 -5.27
CA LEU A 10 10.82 -2.51 -6.10
C LEU A 10 9.51 -2.81 -6.85
N THR A 11 9.20 -4.09 -7.08
CA THR A 11 7.95 -4.50 -7.75
C THR A 11 6.73 -3.95 -7.02
N PHE A 12 6.75 -3.97 -5.68
CA PHE A 12 5.62 -3.47 -4.89
C PHE A 12 5.41 -1.96 -5.03
N VAL A 13 6.50 -1.20 -5.15
CA VAL A 13 6.46 0.24 -5.43
C VAL A 13 5.87 0.51 -6.81
N PHE A 14 6.29 -0.25 -7.82
CA PHE A 14 5.71 -0.11 -9.17
C PHE A 14 4.22 -0.46 -9.20
N GLY A 15 3.74 -1.40 -8.39
CA GLY A 15 2.32 -1.68 -8.22
C GLY A 15 1.53 -0.47 -7.70
N GLN A 16 2.06 0.24 -6.72
CA GLN A 16 1.47 1.50 -6.21
C GLN A 16 1.48 2.58 -7.29
N MET A 17 2.58 2.74 -8.02
CA MET A 17 2.66 3.70 -9.14
C MET A 17 1.68 3.36 -10.26
N ILE A 18 1.48 2.07 -10.59
CA ILE A 18 0.46 1.64 -11.56
C ILE A 18 -0.92 2.11 -11.09
N LEU A 19 -1.28 1.87 -9.82
CA LEU A 19 -2.56 2.29 -9.25
C LEU A 19 -2.72 3.81 -9.34
N TYR A 20 -1.71 4.58 -8.96
CA TYR A 20 -1.72 6.04 -9.08
C TYR A 20 -1.92 6.50 -10.53
N TYR A 21 -1.06 6.06 -11.46
CA TYR A 21 -1.13 6.49 -12.86
C TYR A 21 -2.37 5.96 -13.59
N ALA A 22 -2.84 4.76 -13.26
CA ALA A 22 -4.06 4.21 -13.88
C ALA A 22 -5.33 4.94 -13.47
N VAL A 23 -5.42 5.42 -12.22
CA VAL A 23 -6.67 5.95 -11.67
C VAL A 23 -6.58 7.45 -11.38
N PHE A 24 -5.60 7.92 -10.64
CA PHE A 24 -5.59 9.22 -9.98
C PHE A 24 -4.84 10.31 -10.73
N ALA A 25 -3.77 9.97 -11.47
CA ALA A 25 -2.93 10.96 -12.16
C ALA A 25 -3.74 11.91 -13.08
N PRO A 26 -3.35 13.19 -13.18
CA PRO A 26 -4.04 14.21 -13.96
C PRO A 26 -4.20 13.83 -15.45
N ARG A 27 -5.30 14.31 -16.07
CA ARG A 27 -5.69 13.97 -17.47
C ARG A 27 -6.22 15.18 -18.24
N THR A 28 -6.02 16.38 -17.77
CA THR A 28 -6.61 17.59 -18.32
C THR A 28 -6.00 17.95 -19.64
N THR A 29 -4.69 18.00 -19.74
CA THR A 29 -3.97 18.40 -20.96
C THR A 29 -3.51 17.20 -21.80
N ARG A 30 -3.23 17.44 -23.10
CA ARG A 30 -2.66 16.42 -23.99
C ARG A 30 -1.27 15.96 -23.53
N GLN A 31 -0.51 16.88 -22.94
CA GLN A 31 0.82 16.58 -22.40
C GLN A 31 0.75 15.68 -21.18
N GLU A 32 -0.15 15.96 -20.23
CA GLU A 32 -0.38 15.11 -19.06
C GLU A 32 -0.82 13.70 -19.44
N LYS A 33 -1.76 13.58 -20.40
CA LYS A 33 -2.19 12.27 -20.92
C LYS A 33 -1.03 11.47 -21.50
N ARG A 34 -0.13 12.11 -22.24
CA ARG A 34 1.06 11.45 -22.80
C ARG A 34 2.06 11.03 -21.72
N LYS A 35 2.39 11.94 -20.78
CA LYS A 35 3.28 11.64 -19.65
C LYS A 35 2.74 10.48 -18.81
N ARG A 36 1.45 10.55 -18.48
CA ARG A 36 0.78 9.49 -17.72
C ARG A 36 0.85 8.13 -18.43
N CYS A 37 0.56 8.10 -19.75
CA CYS A 37 0.65 6.85 -20.51
C CYS A 37 2.07 6.29 -20.52
N LEU A 38 3.08 7.15 -20.73
CA LEU A 38 4.49 6.75 -20.69
C LEU A 38 4.87 6.18 -19.32
N TYR A 39 4.55 6.89 -18.23
CA TYR A 39 4.89 6.42 -16.87
C TYR A 39 4.14 5.14 -16.50
N LEU A 40 2.86 5.03 -16.90
CA LEU A 40 2.11 3.79 -16.68
C LEU A 40 2.75 2.60 -17.41
N LEU A 41 3.16 2.76 -18.66
CA LEU A 41 3.85 1.72 -19.43
C LEU A 41 5.18 1.33 -18.80
N LEU A 42 5.98 2.32 -18.37
CA LEU A 42 7.25 2.05 -17.67
C LEU A 42 7.02 1.30 -16.35
N CYS A 43 6.04 1.74 -15.53
CA CYS A 43 5.71 1.06 -14.29
C CYS A 43 5.21 -0.37 -14.52
N CYS A 44 4.36 -0.61 -15.53
CA CYS A 44 3.92 -1.94 -15.91
C CYS A 44 5.10 -2.83 -16.36
N TRP A 45 6.03 -2.29 -17.15
CA TRP A 45 7.21 -3.01 -17.58
C TRP A 45 8.06 -3.48 -16.38
N PHE A 46 8.47 -2.55 -15.50
CA PHE A 46 9.28 -2.89 -14.33
C PHE A 46 8.53 -3.78 -13.33
N PHE A 47 7.23 -3.58 -13.18
CA PHE A 47 6.38 -4.43 -12.35
C PHE A 47 6.36 -5.89 -12.85
N LEU A 48 6.24 -6.10 -14.17
CA LEU A 48 6.25 -7.43 -14.77
C LEU A 48 7.63 -8.08 -14.70
N VAL A 49 8.71 -7.31 -14.86
CA VAL A 49 10.09 -7.82 -14.73
C VAL A 49 10.33 -8.37 -13.31
N GLY A 50 9.75 -7.75 -12.29
CA GLY A 50 9.87 -8.22 -10.90
C GLY A 50 9.12 -9.51 -10.56
N MET A 51 8.19 -9.98 -11.42
CA MET A 51 7.52 -11.30 -11.40
C MET A 51 6.90 -11.75 -10.06
N LYS A 52 6.48 -10.82 -9.20
CA LYS A 52 5.74 -11.17 -7.96
C LYS A 52 4.29 -11.54 -8.28
N ARG A 53 4.02 -12.84 -8.36
CA ARG A 53 2.73 -13.40 -8.83
C ARG A 53 1.53 -12.86 -8.06
N ILE A 54 1.63 -12.71 -6.74
CA ILE A 54 0.53 -12.22 -5.88
C ILE A 54 0.25 -10.73 -6.10
N ALA A 55 1.24 -9.94 -6.48
CA ALA A 55 1.09 -8.51 -6.70
C ALA A 55 0.21 -8.20 -7.92
N ILE A 56 0.21 -9.08 -8.94
CA ILE A 56 -0.57 -8.88 -10.18
C ILE A 56 -2.08 -8.85 -9.91
N PRO A 57 -2.71 -9.90 -9.35
CA PRO A 57 -4.15 -9.84 -9.04
C PRO A 57 -4.47 -8.76 -8.00
N ALA A 58 -3.57 -8.48 -7.05
CA ALA A 58 -3.78 -7.43 -6.07
C ALA A 58 -3.87 -6.04 -6.71
N VAL A 59 -2.93 -5.65 -7.58
CA VAL A 59 -2.98 -4.34 -8.25
C VAL A 59 -4.20 -4.21 -9.15
N VAL A 60 -4.55 -5.27 -9.91
CA VAL A 60 -5.74 -5.27 -10.76
C VAL A 60 -7.00 -5.06 -9.93
N LEU A 61 -7.15 -5.80 -8.83
CA LEU A 61 -8.30 -5.69 -7.92
C LEU A 61 -8.46 -4.25 -7.40
N PHE A 62 -7.38 -3.64 -6.89
CA PHE A 62 -7.47 -2.30 -6.30
C PHE A 62 -7.55 -1.18 -7.35
N VAL A 63 -7.05 -1.36 -8.55
CA VAL A 63 -7.35 -0.47 -9.69
C VAL A 63 -8.83 -0.50 -10.01
N LEU A 64 -9.45 -1.69 -10.09
CA LEU A 64 -10.89 -1.82 -10.38
C LEU A 64 -11.75 -1.21 -9.26
N ILE A 65 -11.45 -1.49 -7.99
CA ILE A 65 -12.14 -0.90 -6.83
C ILE A 65 -12.03 0.63 -6.88
N ALA A 66 -10.84 1.16 -7.09
CA ALA A 66 -10.61 2.60 -7.15
C ALA A 66 -11.38 3.25 -8.32
N LEU A 67 -11.40 2.64 -9.50
CA LEU A 67 -12.17 3.12 -10.65
C LEU A 67 -13.68 3.14 -10.37
N LEU A 68 -14.20 2.13 -9.68
CA LEU A 68 -15.62 2.04 -9.32
C LEU A 68 -16.03 3.08 -8.28
N LEU A 69 -15.18 3.32 -7.28
CA LEU A 69 -15.49 4.21 -6.16
C LEU A 69 -15.15 5.69 -6.44
N ARG A 70 -14.18 5.98 -7.30
CA ARG A 70 -13.71 7.35 -7.57
C ARG A 70 -14.82 8.33 -7.96
N LYS A 71 -15.80 7.87 -8.74
CA LYS A 71 -16.92 8.69 -9.24
C LYS A 71 -18.13 8.69 -8.31
N ARG A 72 -18.10 7.91 -7.23
CA ARG A 72 -19.24 7.76 -6.32
C ARG A 72 -19.04 8.67 -5.09
N LYS A 73 -20.11 9.32 -4.67
CA LYS A 73 -20.15 9.97 -3.36
C LYS A 73 -20.30 8.88 -2.30
N VAL A 74 -19.27 8.70 -1.51
CA VAL A 74 -19.25 7.71 -0.44
C VAL A 74 -19.53 8.42 0.88
N PRO A 75 -20.43 7.89 1.73
CA PRO A 75 -20.71 8.52 3.03
C PRO A 75 -19.47 8.48 3.93
N GLY A 76 -19.31 9.50 4.79
CA GLY A 76 -18.10 9.67 5.61
C GLY A 76 -17.77 8.48 6.53
N TRP A 77 -18.77 7.73 6.98
CA TRP A 77 -18.57 6.55 7.82
C TRP A 77 -18.00 5.32 7.08
N PHE A 78 -18.08 5.31 5.75
CA PHE A 78 -17.68 4.14 4.94
C PHE A 78 -16.20 3.77 5.11
N TYR A 79 -15.30 4.75 5.03
CA TYR A 79 -13.86 4.48 5.10
C TYR A 79 -13.41 3.93 6.46
N PRO A 80 -13.81 4.52 7.61
CA PRO A 80 -13.51 3.91 8.89
C PRO A 80 -14.17 2.54 9.09
N ALA A 81 -15.37 2.33 8.55
CA ALA A 81 -16.02 1.01 8.59
C ALA A 81 -15.21 -0.05 7.83
N VAL A 82 -14.71 0.28 6.62
CA VAL A 82 -13.79 -0.60 5.87
C VAL A 82 -12.55 -0.91 6.72
N GLY A 83 -11.96 0.10 7.38
CA GLY A 83 -10.81 -0.09 8.26
C GLY A 83 -11.10 -1.06 9.41
N VAL A 84 -12.22 -0.89 10.09
CA VAL A 84 -12.67 -1.81 11.17
C VAL A 84 -12.86 -3.23 10.63
N CYS A 85 -13.50 -3.38 9.46
CA CYS A 85 -13.65 -4.70 8.81
C CYS A 85 -12.29 -5.34 8.49
N CYS A 86 -11.30 -4.56 8.05
CA CYS A 86 -9.93 -5.07 7.82
C CYS A 86 -9.29 -5.55 9.13
N ILE A 87 -9.44 -4.82 10.24
CA ILE A 87 -8.90 -5.23 11.54
C ILE A 87 -9.56 -6.53 12.00
N LEU A 88 -10.88 -6.63 11.90
CA LEU A 88 -11.60 -7.87 12.24
C LEU A 88 -11.17 -9.04 11.36
N PHE A 89 -10.96 -8.80 10.07
CA PHE A 89 -10.42 -9.80 9.15
C PHE A 89 -9.01 -10.26 9.59
N PHE A 90 -8.11 -9.36 9.99
CA PHE A 90 -6.79 -9.75 10.47
C PHE A 90 -6.84 -10.57 11.76
N LEU A 91 -7.71 -10.22 12.70
CA LEU A 91 -7.88 -11.01 13.92
C LEU A 91 -8.42 -12.42 13.60
N ALA A 92 -9.39 -12.51 12.69
CA ALA A 92 -9.89 -13.80 12.24
C ALA A 92 -8.80 -14.60 11.49
N PHE A 93 -8.00 -13.94 10.65
CA PHE A 93 -6.88 -14.55 9.94
C PHE A 93 -5.82 -15.08 10.91
N LEU A 94 -5.40 -14.28 11.91
CA LEU A 94 -4.45 -14.69 12.95
C LEU A 94 -4.98 -15.90 13.74
N TYR A 95 -6.25 -15.89 14.09
CA TYR A 95 -6.90 -17.04 14.72
C TYR A 95 -6.82 -18.28 13.82
N CYS A 96 -7.17 -18.14 12.55
CA CYS A 96 -7.14 -19.25 11.60
C CYS A 96 -5.71 -19.78 11.34
N VAL A 97 -4.69 -18.91 11.33
CA VAL A 97 -3.28 -19.31 11.25
C VAL A 97 -2.88 -20.08 12.51
N ARG A 98 -3.17 -19.54 13.69
CA ARG A 98 -2.83 -20.15 14.98
C ARG A 98 -3.32 -21.59 15.11
N TYR A 99 -4.54 -21.87 14.64
CA TYR A 99 -5.18 -23.18 14.73
C TYR A 99 -5.03 -24.02 13.44
N GLY A 100 -4.19 -23.61 12.50
CA GLY A 100 -3.91 -24.34 11.27
C GLY A 100 -5.12 -24.45 10.30
N VAL A 101 -6.12 -23.59 10.45
CA VAL A 101 -7.31 -23.59 9.57
C VAL A 101 -6.94 -23.19 8.15
N ILE A 102 -6.08 -22.16 8.00
CA ILE A 102 -5.60 -21.69 6.69
C ILE A 102 -4.86 -22.80 5.95
N SER A 103 -3.92 -23.48 6.61
CA SER A 103 -3.16 -24.56 5.99
C SER A 103 -4.07 -25.71 5.53
N ARG A 104 -5.03 -26.13 6.38
CA ARG A 104 -6.00 -27.16 5.97
C ARG A 104 -6.87 -26.74 4.79
N LEU A 105 -7.33 -25.47 4.79
CA LEU A 105 -8.14 -24.95 3.71
C LEU A 105 -7.38 -24.91 2.39
N LEU A 106 -6.17 -24.33 2.38
CA LEU A 106 -5.34 -24.23 1.18
C LEU A 106 -4.94 -25.61 0.63
N ASN A 107 -4.58 -26.53 1.52
CA ASN A 107 -4.28 -27.92 1.13
C ASN A 107 -5.50 -28.63 0.52
N SER A 108 -6.72 -28.35 1.00
CA SER A 108 -7.95 -28.92 0.41
C SER A 108 -8.21 -28.45 -1.02
N PHE A 109 -7.69 -27.27 -1.39
CA PHE A 109 -7.70 -26.76 -2.77
C PHE A 109 -6.46 -27.13 -3.59
N GLY A 110 -5.56 -27.94 -3.05
CA GLY A 110 -4.31 -28.31 -3.71
C GLY A 110 -3.31 -27.17 -3.86
N ILE A 111 -3.43 -26.11 -3.04
CA ILE A 111 -2.52 -24.96 -3.06
C ILE A 111 -1.34 -25.24 -2.16
N ASP A 112 -0.15 -25.38 -2.76
CA ASP A 112 1.11 -25.52 -2.04
C ASP A 112 1.53 -24.19 -1.41
N MET A 113 1.71 -24.20 -0.09
CA MET A 113 2.17 -23.04 0.69
C MET A 113 3.70 -22.86 0.65
N MET A 114 4.43 -23.72 -0.06
CA MET A 114 5.89 -23.65 -0.21
C MET A 114 6.64 -23.59 1.13
N GLY A 115 6.17 -24.35 2.13
CA GLY A 115 6.77 -24.43 3.47
C GLY A 115 6.42 -23.28 4.42
N ARG A 116 5.60 -22.32 4.01
CA ARG A 116 5.18 -21.21 4.89
C ARG A 116 4.36 -21.67 6.08
N ASP A 117 3.48 -22.65 5.87
CA ASP A 117 2.69 -23.27 6.93
C ASP A 117 3.55 -23.95 8.00
N TYR A 118 4.67 -24.55 7.59
CA TYR A 118 5.67 -25.09 8.50
C TYR A 118 6.29 -23.98 9.36
N LEU A 119 6.80 -22.90 8.75
CA LEU A 119 7.37 -21.75 9.47
C LEU A 119 6.36 -21.12 10.44
N TRP A 120 5.11 -20.95 10.00
CA TRP A 120 4.07 -20.37 10.86
C TRP A 120 3.72 -21.30 12.03
N SER A 121 3.71 -22.62 11.80
CA SER A 121 3.49 -23.61 12.85
C SER A 121 4.62 -23.65 13.88
N MET A 122 5.88 -23.48 13.43
CA MET A 122 7.04 -23.36 14.31
C MET A 122 6.99 -22.12 15.19
N ALA A 123 6.34 -21.03 14.74
CA ALA A 123 6.15 -19.81 15.52
C ALA A 123 5.09 -19.98 16.63
N ASN A 124 4.18 -20.95 16.54
CA ASN A 124 3.09 -21.14 17.48
C ASN A 124 3.49 -21.19 18.96
N PRO A 125 4.58 -21.83 19.40
CA PRO A 125 4.99 -21.86 20.80
C PRO A 125 5.39 -20.49 21.37
N TYR A 126 5.68 -19.52 20.50
CA TYR A 126 6.26 -18.23 20.90
C TYR A 126 5.25 -17.10 21.06
N TYR A 127 3.96 -17.32 20.74
CA TYR A 127 2.91 -16.33 20.94
C TYR A 127 1.60 -16.97 21.38
N GLU A 128 0.73 -16.15 21.97
CA GLU A 128 -0.61 -16.52 22.36
C GLU A 128 -1.65 -15.63 21.69
N PHE A 129 -2.73 -16.23 21.18
CA PHE A 129 -3.86 -15.45 20.69
C PHE A 129 -4.75 -15.04 21.85
N SER A 130 -4.29 -14.05 22.63
CA SER A 130 -4.95 -13.54 23.82
C SER A 130 -4.91 -12.01 23.87
N ILE A 131 -5.93 -11.39 24.46
CA ILE A 131 -6.00 -9.93 24.66
C ILE A 131 -4.92 -9.42 25.63
N THR A 132 -4.38 -10.29 26.48
CA THR A 132 -3.31 -9.98 27.43
C THR A 132 -1.92 -10.21 26.86
N TYR A 133 -1.81 -10.71 25.64
CA TYR A 133 -0.52 -10.95 25.00
C TYR A 133 0.13 -9.62 24.58
N ILE A 134 1.24 -9.26 25.20
CA ILE A 134 1.95 -7.98 25.00
C ILE A 134 3.05 -8.03 23.93
N GLY A 135 3.29 -9.19 23.30
CA GLY A 135 4.34 -9.38 22.29
C GLY A 135 5.70 -9.78 22.85
N ARG A 136 6.63 -10.06 21.95
CA ARG A 136 8.00 -10.52 22.26
C ARG A 136 9.07 -9.44 22.03
N GLY A 137 8.71 -8.30 21.45
CA GLY A 137 9.63 -7.24 21.04
C GLY A 137 9.91 -7.22 19.54
N PHE A 138 10.38 -6.08 19.07
CA PHE A 138 10.75 -5.90 17.66
C PHE A 138 11.91 -6.83 17.26
N GLU A 139 11.92 -7.26 16.00
CA GLU A 139 12.91 -8.18 15.41
C GLU A 139 12.96 -9.58 16.06
N TYR A 140 12.01 -9.89 16.97
CA TYR A 140 11.98 -11.18 17.63
C TYR A 140 11.79 -12.33 16.63
N VAL A 141 10.92 -12.16 15.63
CA VAL A 141 10.67 -13.19 14.62
C VAL A 141 11.92 -13.46 13.79
N ASP A 142 12.68 -12.44 13.43
CA ASP A 142 13.93 -12.59 12.67
C ASP A 142 14.98 -13.30 13.53
N THR A 143 15.04 -13.00 14.81
CA THR A 143 15.94 -13.66 15.77
C THR A 143 15.64 -15.16 15.91
N ILE A 144 14.37 -15.54 16.06
CA ILE A 144 14.02 -16.98 16.17
C ILE A 144 14.24 -17.74 14.85
N ILE A 145 14.04 -17.11 13.70
CA ILE A 145 14.35 -17.70 12.39
C ILE A 145 15.86 -17.97 12.27
N ALA A 146 16.69 -16.99 12.67
CA ALA A 146 18.13 -17.17 12.69
C ALA A 146 18.55 -18.29 13.67
N GLN A 147 17.91 -18.41 14.82
CA GLN A 147 18.13 -19.52 15.75
C GLN A 147 17.74 -20.87 15.12
N TRP A 148 16.56 -20.99 14.52
CA TRP A 148 16.15 -22.24 13.85
C TRP A 148 17.12 -22.68 12.74
N TYR A 149 17.69 -21.72 12.04
CA TYR A 149 18.75 -22.00 11.05
C TYR A 149 20.02 -22.52 11.72
N ASN A 150 20.49 -21.88 12.80
CA ASN A 150 21.68 -22.29 13.52
C ASN A 150 21.50 -23.69 14.20
N ASP A 151 20.28 -24.01 14.64
CA ASP A 151 19.91 -25.29 15.24
C ASP A 151 19.68 -26.38 14.17
N GLY A 152 19.78 -26.05 12.87
CA GLY A 152 19.58 -26.98 11.76
C GLY A 152 18.12 -27.39 11.54
N LEU A 153 17.16 -26.66 12.10
CA LEU A 153 15.73 -26.93 11.94
C LEU A 153 15.19 -26.46 10.57
N ILE A 154 15.87 -25.48 9.97
CA ILE A 154 15.59 -24.98 8.61
C ILE A 154 16.89 -24.88 7.83
N ASN A 155 16.82 -25.06 6.49
CA ASN A 155 18.00 -25.12 5.63
C ASN A 155 18.61 -23.74 5.33
N GLN A 156 17.85 -22.68 5.50
CA GLN A 156 18.29 -21.28 5.34
C GLN A 156 17.35 -20.34 6.09
N PRO A 157 17.80 -19.13 6.46
CA PRO A 157 16.98 -18.14 7.17
C PRO A 157 15.95 -17.53 6.20
N TYR A 158 14.86 -18.26 5.96
CA TYR A 158 13.78 -17.79 5.11
C TYR A 158 13.06 -16.61 5.74
N PRO A 159 12.67 -15.59 4.96
CA PRO A 159 11.74 -14.57 5.43
C PRO A 159 10.43 -15.19 5.90
N PHE A 160 9.80 -14.60 6.90
CA PHE A 160 8.58 -15.15 7.53
C PHE A 160 7.36 -15.16 6.59
N HIS A 161 7.36 -14.29 5.59
CA HIS A 161 6.32 -14.18 4.55
C HIS A 161 4.88 -14.04 5.07
N ASN A 162 4.73 -13.38 6.20
CA ASN A 162 3.44 -13.03 6.79
C ASN A 162 3.63 -11.86 7.78
N ASP A 163 3.50 -10.65 7.27
CA ASP A 163 3.71 -9.45 8.07
C ASP A 163 2.65 -9.29 9.17
N ILE A 164 1.41 -9.71 8.91
CA ILE A 164 0.33 -9.63 9.89
C ILE A 164 0.64 -10.48 11.12
N LEU A 165 1.13 -11.71 10.91
CA LEU A 165 1.55 -12.58 11.99
C LEU A 165 2.83 -12.07 12.66
N LYS A 166 3.82 -11.61 11.89
CA LYS A 166 5.06 -11.04 12.42
C LYS A 166 4.77 -9.88 13.36
N VAL A 167 3.99 -8.88 12.91
CA VAL A 167 3.61 -7.73 13.75
C VAL A 167 2.91 -8.22 15.02
N PHE A 168 1.95 -9.15 14.89
CA PHE A 168 1.23 -9.65 16.07
C PHE A 168 2.17 -10.33 17.08
N VAL A 169 3.09 -11.18 16.63
CA VAL A 169 4.08 -11.86 17.49
C VAL A 169 4.98 -10.85 18.21
N GLU A 170 5.42 -9.82 17.50
CA GLU A 170 6.37 -8.85 18.02
C GLU A 170 5.76 -7.81 18.96
N VAL A 171 4.59 -7.25 18.63
CA VAL A 171 3.99 -6.15 19.39
C VAL A 171 2.79 -6.56 20.25
N GLY A 172 2.34 -7.82 20.13
CA GLY A 172 1.21 -8.35 20.90
C GLY A 172 -0.14 -7.79 20.47
N PHE A 173 -1.19 -8.19 21.21
CA PHE A 173 -2.56 -7.80 20.89
C PHE A 173 -2.80 -6.27 20.94
N PRO A 174 -2.44 -5.55 22.02
CA PRO A 174 -2.66 -4.10 22.08
C PRO A 174 -1.82 -3.33 21.06
N GLY A 175 -0.56 -3.71 20.85
CA GLY A 175 0.30 -3.10 19.85
C GLY A 175 -0.20 -3.33 18.42
N PHE A 176 -0.70 -4.53 18.15
CA PHE A 176 -1.31 -4.87 16.86
C PHE A 176 -2.58 -4.07 16.58
N LEU A 177 -3.46 -3.92 17.59
CA LEU A 177 -4.65 -3.07 17.45
C LEU A 177 -4.28 -1.60 17.22
N LEU A 178 -3.27 -1.11 17.92
CA LEU A 178 -2.79 0.27 17.71
C LEU A 178 -2.22 0.45 16.29
N TRP A 179 -1.32 -0.44 15.87
CA TRP A 179 -0.71 -0.42 14.54
C TRP A 179 -1.76 -0.46 13.42
N SER A 180 -2.68 -1.43 13.50
CA SER A 180 -3.74 -1.58 12.49
C SER A 180 -4.75 -0.43 12.53
N SER A 181 -5.12 0.08 13.71
CA SER A 181 -6.01 1.25 13.83
C SER A 181 -5.40 2.49 13.21
N ILE A 182 -4.10 2.74 13.41
CA ILE A 182 -3.41 3.87 12.78
C ILE A 182 -3.48 3.75 11.26
N GLN A 183 -3.16 2.59 10.69
CA GLN A 183 -3.10 2.40 9.25
C GLN A 183 -4.49 2.41 8.59
N TYR A 184 -5.45 1.70 9.15
CA TYR A 184 -6.71 1.39 8.48
C TYR A 184 -7.89 2.28 8.90
N VAL A 185 -7.79 2.97 10.05
CA VAL A 185 -8.88 3.81 10.57
C VAL A 185 -8.43 5.27 10.71
N LEU A 186 -7.39 5.54 11.49
CA LEU A 186 -7.01 6.91 11.85
C LEU A 186 -6.41 7.68 10.66
N THR A 187 -5.55 7.06 9.87
CA THR A 187 -4.95 7.71 8.69
C THR A 187 -6.00 7.99 7.59
N PRO A 188 -6.92 7.06 7.23
CA PRO A 188 -8.04 7.39 6.35
C PRO A 188 -8.92 8.53 6.86
N LEU A 189 -9.26 8.55 8.16
CA LEU A 189 -10.01 9.66 8.77
C LEU A 189 -9.25 10.99 8.69
N PHE A 190 -7.93 10.96 8.90
CA PHE A 190 -7.08 12.14 8.73
C PHE A 190 -7.16 12.67 7.30
N TRP A 191 -6.99 11.82 6.29
CA TRP A 191 -7.09 12.25 4.89
C TRP A 191 -8.47 12.76 4.52
N GLN A 192 -9.52 12.11 5.01
CA GLN A 192 -10.89 12.53 4.80
C GLN A 192 -11.18 13.92 5.39
N ARG A 193 -10.61 14.22 6.57
CA ARG A 193 -10.81 15.48 7.27
C ARG A 193 -9.96 16.63 6.71
N TYR A 194 -8.71 16.35 6.37
CA TYR A 194 -7.71 17.38 6.02
C TYR A 194 -7.37 17.48 4.54
N ALA A 195 -7.80 16.52 3.74
CA ALA A 195 -7.69 16.56 2.29
C ALA A 195 -9.07 16.40 1.63
N ASP A 196 -9.33 15.30 0.97
CA ASP A 196 -10.60 15.02 0.32
C ASP A 196 -10.87 13.50 0.20
N GLN A 197 -12.07 13.19 -0.31
CA GLN A 197 -12.50 11.81 -0.54
C GLN A 197 -11.58 11.08 -1.52
N GLU A 198 -11.08 11.76 -2.54
CA GLU A 198 -10.26 11.15 -3.59
C GLU A 198 -8.88 10.78 -3.06
N THR A 199 -8.27 11.64 -2.23
CA THR A 199 -7.03 11.35 -1.51
C THR A 199 -7.18 10.18 -0.54
N THR A 200 -8.31 10.13 0.19
CA THR A 200 -8.62 9.01 1.08
C THR A 200 -8.76 7.70 0.31
N LEU A 201 -9.41 7.74 -0.85
CA LEU A 201 -9.56 6.57 -1.72
C LEU A 201 -8.21 6.11 -2.29
N LEU A 202 -7.34 7.04 -2.71
CA LEU A 202 -5.98 6.72 -3.14
C LEU A 202 -5.23 5.97 -2.04
N TYR A 203 -5.17 6.55 -0.84
CA TYR A 203 -4.50 5.93 0.31
C TYR A 203 -5.02 4.52 0.59
N LEU A 204 -6.35 4.35 0.69
CA LEU A 204 -6.95 3.04 0.98
C LEU A 204 -6.76 2.03 -0.14
N SER A 205 -6.72 2.47 -1.39
CA SER A 205 -6.47 1.57 -2.51
C SER A 205 -5.02 1.08 -2.53
N GLU A 206 -4.07 1.96 -2.26
CA GLU A 206 -2.66 1.58 -2.11
C GLU A 206 -2.43 0.70 -0.88
N LEU A 207 -3.02 1.06 0.27
CA LEU A 207 -2.95 0.26 1.49
C LEU A 207 -3.60 -1.12 1.29
N GLY A 208 -4.74 -1.19 0.60
CA GLY A 208 -5.41 -2.45 0.28
C GLY A 208 -4.55 -3.35 -0.61
N TYR A 209 -3.92 -2.78 -1.64
CA TYR A 209 -2.93 -3.48 -2.45
C TYR A 209 -1.78 -4.04 -1.59
N MET A 210 -1.21 -3.22 -0.72
CA MET A 210 -0.17 -3.64 0.22
C MET A 210 -0.67 -4.70 1.20
N THR A 211 -1.92 -4.62 1.66
CA THR A 211 -2.52 -5.59 2.59
C THR A 211 -2.50 -7.01 2.03
N VAL A 212 -2.79 -7.17 0.73
CA VAL A 212 -2.71 -8.50 0.10
C VAL A 212 -1.28 -9.03 0.15
N THR A 213 -0.30 -8.18 -0.04
CA THR A 213 1.11 -8.57 0.03
C THR A 213 1.59 -8.82 1.47
N TYR A 214 1.02 -8.15 2.49
CA TYR A 214 1.31 -8.42 3.91
C TYR A 214 0.94 -9.83 4.36
N LEU A 215 -0.06 -10.43 3.71
CA LEU A 215 -0.50 -11.80 4.03
C LEU A 215 0.43 -12.88 3.45
N THR A 216 1.27 -12.52 2.48
CA THR A 216 2.03 -13.49 1.68
C THR A 216 3.50 -13.16 1.47
N ASP A 217 3.93 -11.97 1.89
CA ASP A 217 5.31 -11.48 1.75
C ASP A 217 5.68 -10.60 2.95
N ASN A 218 6.83 -9.88 2.90
CA ASN A 218 7.34 -9.03 3.99
C ASN A 218 7.26 -7.54 3.69
N THR A 219 6.25 -7.11 2.93
CA THR A 219 6.18 -5.76 2.37
C THR A 219 5.87 -4.66 3.38
N ALA A 220 5.32 -4.99 4.55
CA ALA A 220 5.10 -4.02 5.64
C ALA A 220 6.41 -3.49 6.23
N PHE A 221 7.49 -4.28 6.13
CA PHE A 221 8.82 -3.94 6.62
C PHE A 221 9.75 -3.39 5.52
N TYR A 222 9.33 -3.40 4.26
CA TYR A 222 10.09 -2.80 3.18
C TYR A 222 9.94 -1.28 3.20
N PHE A 223 11.05 -0.61 3.50
CA PHE A 223 11.11 0.86 3.58
C PHE A 223 10.53 1.53 2.33
N TRP A 224 10.94 1.10 1.15
CA TRP A 224 10.52 1.70 -0.11
C TRP A 224 9.02 1.64 -0.35
N SER A 225 8.39 0.50 -0.11
CA SER A 225 6.95 0.31 -0.30
C SER A 225 6.14 1.14 0.69
N THR A 226 6.57 1.17 1.97
CA THR A 226 5.90 1.93 3.02
C THR A 226 6.06 3.44 2.81
N MET A 227 7.23 3.89 2.36
CA MET A 227 7.48 5.30 2.05
C MET A 227 6.73 5.73 0.79
N ALA A 228 6.66 4.90 -0.26
CA ALA A 228 5.92 5.20 -1.47
C ALA A 228 4.44 5.44 -1.17
N LEU A 229 3.79 4.57 -0.39
CA LEU A 229 2.40 4.75 0.06
C LEU A 229 2.17 6.14 0.68
N ARG A 230 3.05 6.57 1.57
CA ARG A 230 2.91 7.85 2.29
C ARG A 230 3.23 9.05 1.41
N LEU A 231 4.31 8.98 0.64
CA LEU A 231 4.77 10.09 -0.19
C LEU A 231 3.86 10.34 -1.39
N VAL A 232 3.36 9.29 -2.05
CA VAL A 232 2.43 9.43 -3.19
C VAL A 232 1.12 10.06 -2.71
N THR A 233 0.55 9.56 -1.60
CA THR A 233 -0.67 10.13 -1.03
C THR A 233 -0.47 11.59 -0.59
N LEU A 234 0.65 11.92 0.06
CA LEU A 234 0.97 13.27 0.49
C LEU A 234 1.13 14.22 -0.69
N ALA A 235 1.93 13.83 -1.70
CA ALA A 235 2.16 14.62 -2.90
C ALA A 235 0.83 14.90 -3.64
N TYR A 236 -0.02 13.88 -3.77
CA TYR A 236 -1.34 14.02 -4.36
C TYR A 236 -2.24 15.01 -3.58
N ALA A 237 -2.27 14.91 -2.26
CA ALA A 237 -3.02 15.82 -1.41
C ALA A 237 -2.53 17.27 -1.52
N MET A 238 -1.22 17.47 -1.60
CA MET A 238 -0.60 18.80 -1.75
C MET A 238 -0.91 19.41 -3.12
N GLU A 239 -0.83 18.65 -4.20
CA GLU A 239 -1.16 19.10 -5.55
C GLU A 239 -2.61 19.60 -5.64
N ARG A 240 -3.54 18.89 -5.01
CA ARG A 240 -4.97 19.26 -5.01
C ARG A 240 -5.31 20.48 -4.15
N LYS A 241 -4.49 20.80 -3.15
CA LYS A 241 -4.65 21.99 -2.30
C LYS A 241 -4.06 23.26 -2.91
N GLN A 242 -3.22 23.16 -3.92
CA GLN A 242 -2.67 24.33 -4.58
C GLN A 242 -3.82 25.09 -5.28
N PRO A 243 -3.95 26.41 -5.05
CA PRO A 243 -4.86 27.22 -5.85
C PRO A 243 -4.47 27.06 -7.33
N PRO A 244 -5.46 27.05 -8.24
CA PRO A 244 -5.13 26.99 -9.67
C PRO A 244 -4.12 28.12 -9.97
N GLU A 245 -3.01 27.73 -10.62
CA GLU A 245 -2.02 28.74 -11.05
C GLU A 245 -2.76 29.91 -11.70
N PRO A 246 -2.47 31.14 -11.29
CA PRO A 246 -3.07 32.29 -11.93
C PRO A 246 -2.80 32.13 -13.42
N LYS A 247 -3.86 32.06 -14.20
CA LYS A 247 -3.74 31.99 -15.66
C LYS A 247 -2.90 33.19 -16.08
N VAL A 248 -1.62 32.99 -16.33
CA VAL A 248 -0.78 34.02 -16.92
C VAL A 248 -1.44 34.31 -18.25
N TRP A 249 -2.07 35.49 -18.30
CA TRP A 249 -2.70 35.93 -19.54
C TRP A 249 -1.59 36.04 -20.59
N MET A 250 -1.58 35.12 -21.54
CA MET A 250 -0.74 35.25 -22.72
C MET A 250 -1.62 35.74 -23.86
N PRO A 251 -1.31 36.89 -24.47
CA PRO A 251 -2.07 37.39 -25.58
C PRO A 251 -1.96 36.41 -26.75
N ASP A 252 -3.10 35.99 -27.30
CA ASP A 252 -3.18 35.05 -28.39
C ASP A 252 -2.66 35.67 -29.72
N SER A 253 -2.56 37.01 -29.74
CA SER A 253 -2.06 37.72 -30.92
C SER A 253 -1.26 38.97 -30.55
N ARG A 254 -0.37 39.40 -31.46
CA ARG A 254 0.35 40.69 -31.36
C ARG A 254 -0.61 41.89 -31.28
N GLN A 255 -1.80 41.77 -31.81
CA GLN A 255 -2.82 42.79 -31.81
C GLN A 255 -3.38 43.01 -30.41
N GLU A 256 -3.79 41.94 -29.71
CA GLU A 256 -4.28 42.00 -28.32
C GLU A 256 -3.26 42.57 -27.34
N MET A 257 -1.99 42.26 -27.55
CA MET A 257 -0.90 42.83 -26.77
C MET A 257 -0.80 44.35 -26.96
N ARG A 258 -0.92 44.84 -28.20
CA ARG A 258 -0.88 46.28 -28.52
C ARG A 258 -2.09 47.01 -27.92
N ASP A 259 -3.27 46.46 -28.05
CA ASP A 259 -4.49 47.05 -27.52
C ASP A 259 -4.47 47.20 -26.01
N ARG A 260 -3.96 46.21 -25.28
CA ARG A 260 -3.76 46.32 -23.85
C ARG A 260 -2.69 47.32 -23.44
N ILE A 261 -1.56 47.36 -24.11
CA ILE A 261 -0.53 48.38 -23.86
C ILE A 261 -1.11 49.78 -24.06
N HIS A 262 -1.95 49.97 -25.13
CA HIS A 262 -2.60 51.23 -25.37
C HIS A 262 -3.61 51.65 -24.32
N ILE A 263 -4.33 50.71 -23.72
CA ILE A 263 -5.25 50.96 -22.60
C ILE A 263 -4.46 51.32 -21.33
N LEU A 264 -3.39 50.57 -20.99
CA LEU A 264 -2.56 50.87 -19.81
C LEU A 264 -1.82 52.20 -19.93
N MET A 265 -1.44 52.61 -21.13
CA MET A 265 -0.82 53.94 -21.38
C MET A 265 -1.80 55.12 -21.31
N LYS A 266 -3.11 54.86 -21.35
CA LYS A 266 -4.14 55.90 -21.14
C LYS A 266 -4.56 56.09 -19.70
N GLU A 267 -4.25 55.15 -18.84
CA GLU A 267 -4.58 55.21 -17.39
C GLU A 267 -3.44 55.76 -16.52
N VAL A 268 -2.28 56.06 -17.13
CA VAL A 268 -1.14 56.76 -16.54
C VAL A 268 -1.11 58.21 -17.05
#